data_9af56e34276daa399b26155118907195
#
_entry.id   9af56e34276daa399b26155118907195
#
_cell.length_a   1.000
_cell.length_b   1.000
_cell.length_c   1.000
_cell.angle_alpha   90.00
_cell.angle_beta   90.00
_cell.angle_gamma   90.00
#
_symmetry.space_group_name_H-M   'P 1'
#
loop_
_entity.id
_entity.type
_entity.pdbx_description
1 polymer ?
#
loop_
_entity_poly.entity_id
_entity_poly.type
_entity_poly.pdbx_seq_one_letter_code
_entity_poly.pdbx_strand_id
1 'polypeptide(L)'
;MHKFLKKIDQKCDEYKEALILLLVTVLLRIPNFFEPYWYGDEAIYLTIGTGLRQGLRLYTDIIDHKTPLIYYLAMVPNQFSFRLLNLGWMMVTAILFFLLAKALFKKTKLAFISALIFVLLTTLPWLEGHIPNGELFVLGFVLTGFWFIAKTALWQNFLSGRSQQALATVPKEILLLVASGFFFGLGVLTKVPGLLDFGVSLLLGWFSLAAVLTVQKNDWQKNLKAVWQFLVKSGWLFLGLLFPIGLSIIYFVSQGSGQDYLSYGLLYNFRYASSWQPQLTNPLLEFLFTLPGKTLILSSILLGLSFWKKYTPRFQFIAGWFALSLFAVLLSNRPYPHYFIQLVPAFSLLLIELWQSFRVGMRKTMILSALGLLILPLIAAGLLNLKPYLTSEYYGKFFKLITGQITQDEYDYSFDTLVEGNYQAAEVIRGLNGHRIFIWGTNPALYALTQTTPTSRFTVSFHIKDFQDHLNTLEQIKREMPKLIVVMDNEPDKFPELQRFLDLHYYPNNQYEYMTLYLLQENPR
;
A
#
# COMPACT_ATOMS: atom_id res chain seq x y z
N MET A 1 -48.03 0.92 3.55
CA MET A 1 -47.12 0.49 2.49
C MET A 1 -46.63 1.66 1.62
N HIS A 2 -47.50 2.49 1.03
CA HIS A 2 -47.09 3.61 0.14
C HIS A 2 -46.22 4.70 0.83
N LYS A 3 -46.54 5.08 2.09
CA LYS A 3 -45.72 6.03 2.87
C LYS A 3 -44.35 5.44 3.27
N PHE A 4 -44.25 4.13 3.48
CA PHE A 4 -42.99 3.44 3.79
C PHE A 4 -42.08 3.35 2.54
N LEU A 5 -42.65 2.98 1.40
CA LEU A 5 -41.94 2.96 0.11
C LEU A 5 -41.42 4.36 -0.29
N LYS A 6 -42.25 5.41 -0.12
CA LYS A 6 -41.85 6.80 -0.40
C LYS A 6 -40.73 7.28 0.53
N LYS A 7 -40.67 6.80 1.80
CA LYS A 7 -39.60 7.11 2.75
C LYS A 7 -38.31 6.35 2.42
N ILE A 8 -38.41 5.14 1.89
CA ILE A 8 -37.27 4.39 1.34
C ILE A 8 -36.73 5.07 0.08
N ASP A 9 -37.60 5.47 -0.82
CA ASP A 9 -37.25 6.13 -2.08
C ASP A 9 -36.50 7.44 -1.82
N GLN A 10 -37.00 8.28 -0.91
CA GLN A 10 -36.31 9.51 -0.48
C GLN A 10 -34.94 9.24 0.17
N LYS A 11 -34.81 8.18 0.96
CA LYS A 11 -33.51 7.78 1.54
C LYS A 11 -32.56 7.19 0.49
N CYS A 12 -33.07 6.41 -0.47
CA CYS A 12 -32.28 5.91 -1.57
C CYS A 12 -31.74 7.04 -2.45
N ASP A 13 -32.54 8.09 -2.71
CA ASP A 13 -32.08 9.28 -3.43
C ASP A 13 -30.99 10.06 -2.66
N GLU A 14 -31.06 10.09 -1.33
CA GLU A 14 -30.05 10.74 -0.49
C GLU A 14 -28.67 10.01 -0.51
N TYR A 15 -28.70 8.67 -0.65
CA TYR A 15 -27.48 7.82 -0.62
C TYR A 15 -27.14 7.20 -1.97
N LYS A 16 -27.82 7.60 -3.04
CA LYS A 16 -27.69 7.02 -4.39
C LYS A 16 -26.24 6.90 -4.86
N GLU A 17 -25.48 7.98 -4.75
CA GLU A 17 -24.08 8.01 -5.17
C GLU A 17 -23.21 7.02 -4.37
N ALA A 18 -23.45 6.94 -3.07
CA ALA A 18 -22.73 6.01 -2.21
C ALA A 18 -23.07 4.55 -2.57
N LEU A 19 -24.35 4.24 -2.79
CA LEU A 19 -24.78 2.90 -3.20
C LEU A 19 -24.20 2.48 -4.56
N ILE A 20 -24.14 3.39 -5.53
CA ILE A 20 -23.51 3.12 -6.82
C ILE A 20 -22.03 2.84 -6.66
N LEU A 21 -21.30 3.61 -5.83
CA LEU A 21 -19.88 3.38 -5.58
C LEU A 21 -19.64 2.00 -4.94
N LEU A 22 -20.46 1.62 -3.96
CA LEU A 22 -20.38 0.31 -3.32
C LEU A 22 -20.66 -0.81 -4.33
N LEU A 23 -21.71 -0.68 -5.13
CA LEU A 23 -22.07 -1.67 -6.17
C LEU A 23 -20.94 -1.84 -7.20
N VAL A 24 -20.38 -0.74 -7.69
CA VAL A 24 -19.25 -0.77 -8.65
C VAL A 24 -18.03 -1.44 -8.00
N THR A 25 -17.73 -1.12 -6.74
CA THR A 25 -16.62 -1.75 -6.01
C THR A 25 -16.80 -3.26 -5.91
N VAL A 26 -18.01 -3.73 -5.58
CA VAL A 26 -18.32 -5.17 -5.48
C VAL A 26 -18.21 -5.85 -6.84
N LEU A 27 -18.92 -5.31 -7.85
CA LEU A 27 -19.01 -5.94 -9.18
C LEU A 27 -17.62 -6.08 -9.83
N LEU A 28 -16.78 -5.06 -9.75
CA LEU A 28 -15.46 -5.09 -10.35
C LEU A 28 -14.48 -6.03 -9.62
N ARG A 29 -14.75 -6.39 -8.37
CA ARG A 29 -13.91 -7.32 -7.59
C ARG A 29 -14.40 -8.76 -7.62
N ILE A 30 -15.54 -9.08 -8.24
CA ILE A 30 -16.05 -10.45 -8.35
C ILE A 30 -14.99 -11.40 -8.94
N PRO A 31 -14.32 -11.10 -10.08
CA PRO A 31 -13.35 -12.01 -10.68
C PRO A 31 -12.19 -12.38 -9.73
N ASN A 32 -11.81 -11.47 -8.85
CA ASN A 32 -10.71 -11.69 -7.91
C ASN A 32 -10.93 -12.89 -6.98
N PHE A 33 -12.18 -13.26 -6.68
CA PHE A 33 -12.49 -14.42 -5.86
C PHE A 33 -12.29 -15.77 -6.56
N PHE A 34 -12.09 -15.75 -7.87
CA PHE A 34 -11.89 -16.94 -8.72
C PHE A 34 -10.42 -17.15 -9.11
N GLU A 35 -9.53 -16.19 -8.80
CA GLU A 35 -8.12 -16.30 -9.14
C GLU A 35 -7.40 -17.33 -8.27
N PRO A 36 -6.41 -18.06 -8.84
CA PRO A 36 -5.56 -18.99 -8.10
C PRO A 36 -4.61 -18.28 -7.11
N TYR A 37 -3.82 -19.04 -6.39
CA TYR A 37 -2.66 -18.51 -5.64
C TYR A 37 -1.50 -18.25 -6.59
N TRP A 38 -1.30 -17.02 -6.99
CA TRP A 38 -0.27 -16.65 -7.98
C TRP A 38 0.53 -15.40 -7.60
N TYR A 39 -0.07 -14.46 -6.84
CA TYR A 39 0.54 -13.17 -6.60
C TYR A 39 1.46 -13.19 -5.37
N GLY A 40 2.74 -12.81 -5.58
CA GLY A 40 3.80 -12.96 -4.59
C GLY A 40 3.55 -12.24 -3.26
N ASP A 41 3.20 -10.95 -3.27
CA ASP A 41 2.97 -10.17 -2.05
C ASP A 41 1.79 -10.71 -1.22
N GLU A 42 0.66 -11.03 -1.87
CA GLU A 42 -0.51 -11.64 -1.20
C GLU A 42 -0.12 -12.96 -0.54
N ALA A 43 0.66 -13.78 -1.27
CA ALA A 43 1.12 -15.07 -0.77
C ALA A 43 2.09 -14.94 0.42
N ILE A 44 3.01 -13.97 0.40
CA ILE A 44 3.88 -13.67 1.55
C ILE A 44 3.03 -13.28 2.77
N TYR A 45 2.04 -12.39 2.60
CA TYR A 45 1.19 -11.97 3.71
C TYR A 45 0.41 -13.15 4.31
N LEU A 46 -0.19 -14.00 3.47
CA LEU A 46 -0.93 -15.19 3.90
C LEU A 46 -0.03 -16.21 4.59
N THR A 47 1.19 -16.45 4.08
CA THR A 47 2.17 -17.35 4.70
C THR A 47 2.56 -16.87 6.09
N ILE A 48 2.86 -15.58 6.24
CA ILE A 48 3.20 -15.00 7.55
C ILE A 48 1.97 -15.03 8.46
N GLY A 49 0.78 -14.66 7.96
CA GLY A 49 -0.46 -14.75 8.72
C GLY A 49 -0.76 -16.18 9.20
N THR A 50 -0.44 -17.19 8.40
CA THR A 50 -0.51 -18.61 8.80
C THR A 50 0.48 -18.92 9.91
N GLY A 51 1.74 -18.48 9.79
CA GLY A 51 2.75 -18.64 10.85
C GLY A 51 2.33 -18.00 12.17
N LEU A 52 1.78 -16.77 12.12
CA LEU A 52 1.26 -16.09 13.30
C LEU A 52 0.10 -16.86 13.98
N ARG A 53 -0.82 -17.45 13.20
CA ARG A 53 -1.88 -18.34 13.73
C ARG A 53 -1.33 -19.61 14.38
N GLN A 54 -0.18 -20.09 13.89
CA GLN A 54 0.53 -21.24 14.45
C GLN A 54 1.41 -20.89 15.65
N GLY A 55 1.45 -19.62 16.08
CA GLY A 55 2.21 -19.16 17.23
C GLY A 55 3.65 -18.73 16.94
N LEU A 56 4.05 -18.62 15.66
CA LEU A 56 5.36 -18.06 15.29
C LEU A 56 5.40 -16.57 15.59
N ARG A 57 6.55 -16.08 16.08
CA ARG A 57 6.77 -14.67 16.39
C ARG A 57 7.21 -13.94 15.13
N LEU A 58 6.49 -12.86 14.79
CA LEU A 58 6.85 -11.99 13.67
C LEU A 58 8.23 -11.38 13.90
N TYR A 59 9.01 -11.28 12.85
CA TYR A 59 10.40 -10.81 12.74
C TYR A 59 11.46 -11.71 13.38
N THR A 60 11.12 -12.60 14.31
CA THR A 60 12.07 -13.54 14.92
C THR A 60 11.98 -14.93 14.28
N ASP A 61 10.78 -15.52 14.29
CA ASP A 61 10.57 -16.90 13.80
C ASP A 61 10.12 -16.93 12.34
N ILE A 62 9.49 -15.82 11.86
CA ILE A 62 9.09 -15.62 10.46
C ILE A 62 9.26 -14.15 10.09
N ILE A 63 9.88 -13.87 8.94
CA ILE A 63 10.31 -12.50 8.55
C ILE A 63 9.85 -12.13 7.14
N ASP A 64 9.40 -10.89 7.01
CA ASP A 64 9.43 -10.05 5.82
C ASP A 64 9.70 -8.61 6.26
N HIS A 65 10.01 -7.73 5.33
CA HIS A 65 10.51 -6.37 5.60
C HIS A 65 9.43 -5.29 5.77
N LYS A 66 8.16 -5.63 5.60
CA LYS A 66 7.07 -4.65 5.77
C LYS A 66 6.72 -4.46 7.24
N THR A 67 6.06 -3.36 7.57
CA THR A 67 5.56 -3.07 8.91
C THR A 67 4.42 -4.02 9.33
N PRO A 68 4.17 -4.25 10.63
CA PRO A 68 3.50 -5.46 11.11
C PRO A 68 2.02 -5.59 10.76
N LEU A 69 1.30 -4.48 10.58
CA LEU A 69 -0.17 -4.52 10.56
C LEU A 69 -0.73 -5.31 9.37
N ILE A 70 -0.04 -5.30 8.21
CA ILE A 70 -0.48 -6.08 7.04
C ILE A 70 -0.50 -7.58 7.32
N TYR A 71 0.45 -8.11 8.08
CA TYR A 71 0.52 -9.53 8.43
C TYR A 71 -0.57 -9.92 9.43
N TYR A 72 -0.88 -9.04 10.40
CA TYR A 72 -2.01 -9.27 11.31
C TYR A 72 -3.36 -9.22 10.59
N LEU A 73 -3.52 -8.36 9.58
CA LEU A 73 -4.70 -8.35 8.70
C LEU A 73 -4.79 -9.64 7.86
N ALA A 74 -3.65 -10.25 7.52
CA ALA A 74 -3.58 -11.52 6.79
C ALA A 74 -3.70 -12.76 7.68
N MET A 75 -3.93 -12.64 9.01
CA MET A 75 -4.24 -13.78 9.91
C MET A 75 -5.63 -14.39 9.66
N VAL A 76 -6.04 -14.49 8.44
CA VAL A 76 -7.29 -15.07 7.97
C VAL A 76 -7.08 -16.51 7.49
N PRO A 77 -8.13 -17.37 7.39
CA PRO A 77 -7.96 -18.78 7.05
C PRO A 77 -7.31 -19.04 5.68
N ASN A 78 -7.62 -18.23 4.67
CA ASN A 78 -7.21 -18.47 3.28
C ASN A 78 -7.29 -17.20 2.44
N GLN A 79 -6.90 -17.31 1.17
CA GLN A 79 -6.94 -16.24 0.17
C GLN A 79 -8.33 -15.63 -0.01
N PHE A 80 -9.38 -16.46 -0.10
CA PHE A 80 -10.76 -15.98 -0.24
C PHE A 80 -11.14 -15.05 0.91
N SER A 81 -10.84 -15.43 2.15
CA SER A 81 -11.12 -14.63 3.35
C SER A 81 -10.34 -13.32 3.36
N PHE A 82 -9.09 -13.32 2.86
CA PHE A 82 -8.28 -12.11 2.77
C PHE A 82 -8.82 -11.13 1.72
N ARG A 83 -9.26 -11.66 0.58
CA ARG A 83 -9.90 -10.87 -0.49
C ARG A 83 -11.27 -10.34 -0.07
N LEU A 84 -12.02 -11.09 0.72
CA LEU A 84 -13.29 -10.63 1.30
C LEU A 84 -13.06 -9.49 2.31
N LEU A 85 -12.05 -9.61 3.17
CA LEU A 85 -11.63 -8.53 4.07
C LEU A 85 -11.25 -7.27 3.28
N ASN A 86 -10.45 -7.43 2.21
CA ASN A 86 -10.06 -6.32 1.35
C ASN A 86 -11.27 -5.69 0.63
N LEU A 87 -12.23 -6.48 0.16
CA LEU A 87 -13.47 -5.95 -0.42
C LEU A 87 -14.21 -5.05 0.58
N GLY A 88 -14.46 -5.54 1.80
CA GLY A 88 -15.13 -4.76 2.86
C GLY A 88 -14.34 -3.49 3.21
N TRP A 89 -13.01 -3.62 3.28
CA TRP A 89 -12.11 -2.48 3.52
C TRP A 89 -12.22 -1.42 2.44
N MET A 90 -12.21 -1.83 1.16
CA MET A 90 -12.30 -0.90 0.03
C MET A 90 -13.68 -0.27 -0.12
N MET A 91 -14.75 -0.95 0.28
CA MET A 91 -16.09 -0.35 0.37
C MET A 91 -16.11 0.82 1.36
N VAL A 92 -15.57 0.64 2.55
CA VAL A 92 -15.44 1.72 3.56
C VAL A 92 -14.54 2.83 3.04
N THR A 93 -13.40 2.47 2.44
CA THR A 93 -12.42 3.41 1.88
C THR A 93 -13.03 4.28 0.78
N ALA A 94 -13.84 3.70 -0.12
CA ALA A 94 -14.54 4.44 -1.17
C ALA A 94 -15.55 5.48 -0.60
N ILE A 95 -16.27 5.11 0.46
CA ILE A 95 -17.18 6.06 1.14
C ILE A 95 -16.41 7.17 1.83
N LEU A 96 -15.31 6.87 2.53
CA LEU A 96 -14.47 7.89 3.16
C LEU A 96 -13.90 8.87 2.14
N PHE A 97 -13.44 8.36 0.98
CA PHE A 97 -12.96 9.20 -0.10
C PHE A 97 -14.08 10.09 -0.69
N PHE A 98 -15.27 9.53 -0.92
CA PHE A 98 -16.43 10.31 -1.37
C PHE A 98 -16.78 11.44 -0.40
N LEU A 99 -16.78 11.17 0.91
CA LEU A 99 -17.04 12.19 1.93
C LEU A 99 -15.97 13.29 1.95
N LEU A 100 -14.69 12.92 1.82
CA LEU A 100 -13.59 13.87 1.70
C LEU A 100 -13.72 14.73 0.44
N ALA A 101 -14.01 14.13 -0.71
CA ALA A 101 -14.24 14.84 -1.96
C ALA A 101 -15.45 15.80 -1.85
N LYS A 102 -16.52 15.39 -1.14
CA LYS A 102 -17.69 16.22 -0.86
C LYS A 102 -17.33 17.43 0.03
N ALA A 103 -16.48 17.22 1.03
CA ALA A 103 -15.97 18.31 1.88
C ALA A 103 -15.12 19.32 1.09
N LEU A 104 -14.34 18.86 0.09
CA LEU A 104 -13.49 19.70 -0.75
C LEU A 104 -14.28 20.47 -1.82
N PHE A 105 -15.11 19.78 -2.59
CA PHE A 105 -15.79 20.38 -3.75
C PHE A 105 -17.14 21.02 -3.40
N LYS A 106 -17.75 20.67 -2.28
CA LYS A 106 -19.08 21.12 -1.84
C LYS A 106 -20.19 20.87 -2.89
N LYS A 107 -19.95 19.97 -3.86
CA LYS A 107 -20.85 19.58 -4.94
C LYS A 107 -20.86 18.06 -5.05
N THR A 108 -21.99 17.43 -4.75
CA THR A 108 -22.13 15.96 -4.71
C THR A 108 -21.73 15.31 -6.05
N LYS A 109 -22.13 15.88 -7.18
CA LYS A 109 -21.77 15.36 -8.50
C LYS A 109 -20.25 15.33 -8.75
N LEU A 110 -19.51 16.36 -8.34
CA LEU A 110 -18.05 16.39 -8.50
C LEU A 110 -17.38 15.38 -7.58
N ALA A 111 -17.85 15.28 -6.33
CA ALA A 111 -17.39 14.29 -5.37
C ALA A 111 -17.63 12.86 -5.86
N PHE A 112 -18.80 12.60 -6.43
CA PHE A 112 -19.15 11.29 -6.99
C PHE A 112 -18.23 10.91 -8.17
N ILE A 113 -18.03 11.82 -9.13
CA ILE A 113 -17.14 11.53 -10.29
C ILE A 113 -15.71 11.28 -9.79
N SER A 114 -15.22 12.09 -8.84
CA SER A 114 -13.90 11.87 -8.23
C SER A 114 -13.80 10.51 -7.55
N ALA A 115 -14.85 10.12 -6.79
CA ALA A 115 -14.89 8.83 -6.10
C ALA A 115 -15.04 7.65 -7.07
N LEU A 116 -15.74 7.84 -8.17
CA LEU A 116 -15.82 6.81 -9.22
C LEU A 116 -14.45 6.57 -9.88
N ILE A 117 -13.71 7.64 -10.20
CA ILE A 117 -12.32 7.53 -10.71
C ILE A 117 -11.45 6.81 -9.68
N PHE A 118 -11.56 7.18 -8.40
CA PHE A 118 -10.84 6.52 -7.31
C PHE A 118 -11.16 5.02 -7.24
N VAL A 119 -12.45 4.63 -7.24
CA VAL A 119 -12.88 3.22 -7.18
C VAL A 119 -12.35 2.45 -8.39
N LEU A 120 -12.45 3.01 -9.60
CA LEU A 120 -11.93 2.37 -10.80
C LEU A 120 -10.42 2.12 -10.71
N LEU A 121 -9.63 3.14 -10.39
CA LEU A 121 -8.17 3.03 -10.35
C LEU A 121 -7.66 2.16 -9.19
N THR A 122 -8.40 2.05 -8.08
CA THR A 122 -8.04 1.18 -6.94
C THR A 122 -8.64 -0.22 -7.02
N THR A 123 -9.34 -0.54 -8.11
CA THR A 123 -10.01 -1.85 -8.26
C THR A 123 -9.60 -2.55 -9.56
N LEU A 124 -9.42 -1.80 -10.66
CA LEU A 124 -9.02 -2.39 -11.94
C LEU A 124 -7.61 -2.98 -11.87
N PRO A 125 -7.32 -4.06 -12.63
CA PRO A 125 -6.01 -4.71 -12.66
C PRO A 125 -4.86 -3.79 -13.08
N TRP A 126 -5.14 -2.71 -13.76
CA TRP A 126 -4.15 -1.79 -14.33
C TRP A 126 -3.07 -1.36 -13.34
N LEU A 127 -3.46 -1.09 -12.08
CA LEU A 127 -2.54 -0.80 -10.97
C LEU A 127 -2.49 -1.96 -9.95
N GLU A 128 -2.86 -3.18 -10.35
CA GLU A 128 -2.98 -4.33 -9.42
C GLU A 128 -3.97 -4.04 -8.26
N GLY A 129 -4.94 -3.15 -8.51
CA GLY A 129 -5.90 -2.70 -7.50
C GLY A 129 -6.90 -3.76 -7.04
N HIS A 130 -7.05 -4.86 -7.80
CA HIS A 130 -7.89 -6.00 -7.43
C HIS A 130 -7.26 -6.86 -6.32
N ILE A 131 -5.94 -6.90 -6.23
CA ILE A 131 -5.19 -7.72 -5.27
C ILE A 131 -5.07 -7.02 -3.91
N PRO A 132 -5.09 -7.74 -2.77
CA PRO A 132 -4.96 -7.16 -1.42
C PRO A 132 -3.54 -6.66 -1.13
N ASN A 133 -3.08 -5.64 -1.86
CA ASN A 133 -1.79 -4.99 -1.63
C ASN A 133 -1.83 -4.07 -0.40
N GLY A 134 -0.68 -3.90 0.27
CA GLY A 134 -0.56 -3.05 1.45
C GLY A 134 -1.04 -1.62 1.25
N GLU A 135 -0.87 -1.06 0.04
CA GLU A 135 -1.33 0.27 -0.34
C GLU A 135 -2.84 0.46 -0.18
N LEU A 136 -3.64 -0.55 -0.52
CA LEU A 136 -5.10 -0.48 -0.36
C LEU A 136 -5.49 -0.34 1.11
N PHE A 137 -4.80 -1.06 2.00
CA PHE A 137 -5.03 -0.96 3.44
C PHE A 137 -4.54 0.38 3.99
N VAL A 138 -3.40 0.90 3.53
CA VAL A 138 -2.91 2.25 3.87
C VAL A 138 -3.95 3.31 3.54
N LEU A 139 -4.56 3.25 2.34
CA LEU A 139 -5.57 4.24 1.91
C LEU A 139 -6.76 4.34 2.87
N GLY A 140 -7.26 3.23 3.41
CA GLY A 140 -8.36 3.26 4.36
C GLY A 140 -8.00 3.99 5.65
N PHE A 141 -6.81 3.75 6.19
CA PHE A 141 -6.31 4.47 7.36
C PHE A 141 -6.07 5.95 7.09
N VAL A 142 -5.41 6.27 5.97
CA VAL A 142 -5.14 7.65 5.54
C VAL A 142 -6.43 8.44 5.39
N LEU A 143 -7.43 7.88 4.70
CA LEU A 143 -8.72 8.55 4.48
C LEU A 143 -9.52 8.69 5.77
N THR A 144 -9.40 7.75 6.72
CA THR A 144 -9.95 7.90 8.07
C THR A 144 -9.27 9.05 8.81
N GLY A 145 -7.94 9.17 8.72
CA GLY A 145 -7.20 10.31 9.27
C GLY A 145 -7.71 11.64 8.70
N PHE A 146 -7.85 11.74 7.38
CA PHE A 146 -8.42 12.93 6.75
C PHE A 146 -9.89 13.19 7.11
N TRP A 147 -10.69 12.16 7.32
CA TRP A 147 -12.06 12.32 7.80
C TRP A 147 -12.13 13.00 9.17
N PHE A 148 -11.19 12.70 10.09
CA PHE A 148 -11.07 13.41 11.37
C PHE A 148 -10.61 14.85 11.17
N ILE A 149 -9.57 15.10 10.33
CA ILE A 149 -9.10 16.45 10.02
C ILE A 149 -10.21 17.31 9.41
N ALA A 150 -11.02 16.76 8.51
CA ALA A 150 -12.08 17.49 7.85
C ALA A 150 -13.14 18.06 8.82
N LYS A 151 -13.19 17.57 10.06
CA LYS A 151 -14.07 18.07 11.14
C LYS A 151 -13.42 19.15 12.00
N THR A 152 -12.11 19.43 11.81
CA THR A 152 -11.39 20.43 12.61
C THR A 152 -11.59 21.86 12.10
N ALA A 153 -11.36 22.82 12.98
CA ALA A 153 -11.30 24.23 12.60
C ALA A 153 -10.11 24.52 11.66
N LEU A 154 -9.01 23.75 11.80
CA LEU A 154 -7.86 23.81 10.88
C LEU A 154 -8.31 23.65 9.43
N TRP A 155 -9.04 22.58 9.12
CA TRP A 155 -9.54 22.28 7.79
C TRP A 155 -10.51 23.34 7.27
N GLN A 156 -11.53 23.69 8.08
CA GLN A 156 -12.60 24.59 7.66
C GLN A 156 -12.09 26.00 7.39
N ASN A 157 -11.23 26.53 8.26
CA ASN A 157 -10.66 27.85 8.13
C ASN A 157 -9.59 27.92 7.03
N PHE A 158 -8.78 26.86 6.87
CA PHE A 158 -7.84 26.75 5.75
C PHE A 158 -8.56 26.84 4.40
N LEU A 159 -9.57 26.01 4.16
CA LEU A 159 -10.32 26.02 2.90
C LEU A 159 -11.08 27.34 2.65
N SER A 160 -11.43 28.08 3.72
CA SER A 160 -12.06 29.39 3.64
C SER A 160 -11.07 30.55 3.46
N GLY A 161 -9.77 30.25 3.39
CA GLY A 161 -8.70 31.25 3.29
C GLY A 161 -8.47 32.06 4.58
N ARG A 162 -9.03 31.61 5.73
CA ARG A 162 -8.89 32.25 7.05
C ARG A 162 -7.67 31.70 7.80
N SER A 163 -6.49 31.86 7.23
CA SER A 163 -5.25 31.23 7.65
C SER A 163 -4.89 31.46 9.13
N GLN A 164 -5.08 32.67 9.67
CA GLN A 164 -4.81 32.93 11.08
C GLN A 164 -5.75 32.18 12.01
N GLN A 165 -7.03 32.06 11.66
CA GLN A 165 -8.02 31.28 12.42
C GLN A 165 -7.78 29.78 12.28
N ALA A 166 -7.24 29.32 11.14
CA ALA A 166 -6.87 27.93 10.93
C ALA A 166 -5.80 27.47 11.92
N LEU A 167 -4.87 28.33 12.29
CA LEU A 167 -3.80 28.02 13.24
C LEU A 167 -4.26 28.11 14.71
N ALA A 168 -5.31 28.90 15.02
CA ALA A 168 -5.78 29.04 16.40
C ALA A 168 -6.19 27.68 16.98
N THR A 169 -5.66 27.34 18.17
CA THR A 169 -5.96 26.07 18.85
C THR A 169 -7.30 26.17 19.56
N VAL A 170 -8.19 25.21 19.28
CA VAL A 170 -9.48 25.07 19.93
C VAL A 170 -9.48 23.75 20.72
N PRO A 171 -9.78 23.75 22.03
CA PRO A 171 -9.69 22.52 22.85
C PRO A 171 -10.46 21.32 22.27
N LYS A 172 -11.65 21.56 21.71
CA LYS A 172 -12.48 20.52 21.10
C LYS A 172 -11.85 19.84 19.86
N GLU A 173 -10.86 20.46 19.23
CA GLU A 173 -10.21 19.89 18.04
C GLU A 173 -9.00 19.02 18.39
N ILE A 174 -8.46 19.10 19.61
CA ILE A 174 -7.28 18.34 20.03
C ILE A 174 -7.51 16.84 19.84
N LEU A 175 -8.64 16.34 20.34
CA LEU A 175 -8.99 14.91 20.18
C LEU A 175 -9.10 14.49 18.71
N LEU A 176 -9.64 15.36 17.84
CA LEU A 176 -9.74 15.10 16.40
C LEU A 176 -8.36 15.05 15.74
N LEU A 177 -7.43 15.93 16.14
CA LEU A 177 -6.06 15.93 15.64
C LEU A 177 -5.29 14.69 16.10
N VAL A 178 -5.42 14.31 17.38
CA VAL A 178 -4.81 13.07 17.92
C VAL A 178 -5.41 11.84 17.22
N ALA A 179 -6.73 11.76 17.09
CA ALA A 179 -7.38 10.66 16.37
C ALA A 179 -6.93 10.58 14.90
N SER A 180 -6.82 11.73 14.24
CA SER A 180 -6.27 11.78 12.88
C SER A 180 -4.85 11.23 12.81
N GLY A 181 -3.95 11.71 13.69
CA GLY A 181 -2.59 11.21 13.80
C GLY A 181 -2.54 9.70 14.05
N PHE A 182 -3.41 9.19 14.94
CA PHE A 182 -3.50 7.75 15.25
C PHE A 182 -3.78 6.91 13.99
N PHE A 183 -4.74 7.31 13.17
CA PHE A 183 -5.04 6.58 11.95
C PHE A 183 -3.92 6.69 10.90
N PHE A 184 -3.24 7.82 10.78
CA PHE A 184 -2.02 7.89 9.97
C PHE A 184 -0.92 6.96 10.51
N GLY A 185 -0.77 6.84 11.83
CA GLY A 185 0.14 5.89 12.47
C GLY A 185 -0.18 4.43 12.14
N LEU A 186 -1.46 4.05 12.09
CA LEU A 186 -1.87 2.73 11.60
C LEU A 186 -1.53 2.54 10.11
N GLY A 187 -1.67 3.58 9.30
CA GLY A 187 -1.21 3.58 7.90
C GLY A 187 0.29 3.28 7.79
N VAL A 188 1.13 3.93 8.62
CA VAL A 188 2.58 3.69 8.69
C VAL A 188 2.88 2.26 9.16
N LEU A 189 2.13 1.75 10.13
CA LEU A 189 2.27 0.36 10.60
C LEU A 189 1.76 -0.68 9.58
N THR A 190 1.08 -0.25 8.52
CA THR A 190 0.71 -1.10 7.39
C THR A 190 1.79 -1.06 6.31
N LYS A 191 2.28 0.14 5.97
CA LYS A 191 3.41 0.35 5.04
C LYS A 191 4.04 1.73 5.27
N VAL A 192 5.37 1.77 5.43
CA VAL A 192 6.13 2.99 5.80
C VAL A 192 5.83 4.20 4.90
N PRO A 193 5.66 4.09 3.56
CA PRO A 193 5.33 5.24 2.72
C PRO A 193 4.05 6.01 3.12
N GLY A 194 3.13 5.42 3.90
CA GLY A 194 1.99 6.12 4.51
C GLY A 194 2.37 7.33 5.38
N LEU A 195 3.65 7.44 5.80
CA LEU A 195 4.19 8.61 6.49
C LEU A 195 4.11 9.88 5.62
N LEU A 196 4.20 9.74 4.29
CA LEU A 196 4.12 10.90 3.38
C LEU A 196 2.68 11.44 3.32
N ASP A 197 1.67 10.58 3.45
CA ASP A 197 0.27 11.01 3.58
C ASP A 197 0.02 11.74 4.91
N PHE A 198 0.66 11.32 6.00
CA PHE A 198 0.67 12.11 7.23
C PHE A 198 1.28 13.50 7.01
N GLY A 199 2.36 13.60 6.24
CA GLY A 199 2.97 14.88 5.84
C GLY A 199 1.96 15.85 5.20
N VAL A 200 0.97 15.35 4.46
CA VAL A 200 -0.11 16.18 3.89
C VAL A 200 -0.95 16.86 4.97
N SER A 201 -1.17 16.19 6.11
CA SER A 201 -1.88 16.79 7.24
C SER A 201 -1.13 18.00 7.83
N LEU A 202 0.20 17.95 7.82
CA LEU A 202 1.05 19.06 8.26
C LEU A 202 1.05 20.22 7.24
N LEU A 203 0.92 19.92 5.93
CA LEU A 203 0.85 20.96 4.89
C LEU A 203 -0.34 21.91 5.08
N LEU A 204 -1.47 21.47 5.63
CA LEU A 204 -2.59 22.34 5.96
C LEU A 204 -2.17 23.48 6.92
N GLY A 205 -1.47 23.11 7.98
CA GLY A 205 -0.90 24.08 8.93
C GLY A 205 0.19 24.93 8.29
N TRP A 206 1.09 24.30 7.53
CA TRP A 206 2.19 24.98 6.83
C TRP A 206 1.70 26.03 5.82
N PHE A 207 0.76 25.69 4.95
CA PHE A 207 0.20 26.67 3.99
C PHE A 207 -0.53 27.80 4.70
N SER A 208 -1.22 27.51 5.83
CA SER A 208 -1.82 28.54 6.65
C SER A 208 -0.76 29.46 7.29
N LEU A 209 0.33 28.90 7.79
CA LEU A 209 1.46 29.64 8.35
C LEU A 209 2.12 30.51 7.27
N ALA A 210 2.44 29.94 6.11
CA ALA A 210 3.05 30.67 4.99
C ALA A 210 2.19 31.86 4.55
N ALA A 211 0.87 31.68 4.50
CA ALA A 211 -0.07 32.75 4.19
C ALA A 211 -0.06 33.88 5.26
N VAL A 212 0.00 33.52 6.55
CA VAL A 212 0.11 34.52 7.63
C VAL A 212 1.42 35.31 7.54
N LEU A 213 2.55 34.61 7.39
CA LEU A 213 3.87 35.22 7.29
C LEU A 213 4.03 36.14 6.08
N THR A 214 3.36 35.82 4.96
CA THR A 214 3.40 36.67 3.75
C THR A 214 2.56 37.95 3.87
N VAL A 215 1.50 37.95 4.68
CA VAL A 215 0.60 39.09 4.88
C VAL A 215 1.11 40.02 5.99
N GLN A 216 1.64 39.44 7.08
CA GLN A 216 2.01 40.18 8.31
C GLN A 216 3.52 40.39 8.42
N LYS A 217 4.18 40.81 7.34
CA LYS A 217 5.65 40.90 7.25
C LYS A 217 6.34 41.66 8.40
N ASN A 218 5.68 42.66 8.99
CA ASN A 218 6.29 43.55 9.98
C ASN A 218 5.79 43.31 11.42
N ASP A 219 4.89 42.36 11.67
CA ASP A 219 4.36 42.06 13.01
C ASP A 219 4.97 40.76 13.53
N TRP A 220 6.17 40.88 14.11
CA TRP A 220 6.92 39.70 14.59
C TRP A 220 6.18 38.95 15.70
N GLN A 221 5.41 39.66 16.57
CA GLN A 221 4.67 38.99 17.67
C GLN A 221 3.53 38.11 17.13
N LYS A 222 2.81 38.57 16.11
CA LYS A 222 1.78 37.77 15.45
C LYS A 222 2.41 36.60 14.67
N ASN A 223 3.56 36.82 14.04
CA ASN A 223 4.28 35.78 13.34
C ASN A 223 4.77 34.69 14.31
N LEU A 224 5.36 35.05 15.45
CA LEU A 224 5.79 34.10 16.48
C LEU A 224 4.59 33.33 17.05
N LYS A 225 3.47 34.00 17.30
CA LYS A 225 2.23 33.36 17.73
C LYS A 225 1.73 32.33 16.69
N ALA A 226 1.76 32.67 15.41
CA ALA A 226 1.35 31.77 14.33
C ALA A 226 2.26 30.54 14.24
N VAL A 227 3.59 30.72 14.35
CA VAL A 227 4.56 29.61 14.41
C VAL A 227 4.27 28.70 15.60
N TRP A 228 4.07 29.28 16.79
CA TRP A 228 3.75 28.49 18.00
C TRP A 228 2.45 27.67 17.82
N GLN A 229 1.40 28.30 17.33
CA GLN A 229 0.12 27.62 17.08
C GLN A 229 0.26 26.49 16.05
N PHE A 230 1.06 26.68 15.00
CA PHE A 230 1.39 25.62 14.04
C PHE A 230 2.11 24.46 14.73
N LEU A 231 3.13 24.74 15.55
CA LEU A 231 3.88 23.71 16.28
C LEU A 231 2.98 22.93 17.25
N VAL A 232 2.10 23.61 17.98
CA VAL A 232 1.15 22.96 18.90
C VAL A 232 0.20 22.01 18.17
N LYS A 233 -0.40 22.45 17.06
CA LYS A 233 -1.29 21.58 16.26
C LYS A 233 -0.54 20.39 15.64
N SER A 234 0.65 20.63 15.11
CA SER A 234 1.53 19.58 14.61
C SER A 234 1.92 18.61 15.72
N GLY A 235 2.19 19.10 16.93
CA GLY A 235 2.49 18.28 18.11
C GLY A 235 1.36 17.30 18.46
N TRP A 236 0.10 17.74 18.40
CA TRP A 236 -1.06 16.86 18.63
C TRP A 236 -1.22 15.79 17.54
N LEU A 237 -0.97 16.15 16.27
CA LEU A 237 -0.94 15.21 15.17
C LEU A 237 0.19 14.18 15.34
N PHE A 238 1.39 14.62 15.72
CA PHE A 238 2.53 13.73 15.98
C PHE A 238 2.29 12.83 17.18
N LEU A 239 1.68 13.33 18.26
CA LEU A 239 1.32 12.51 19.41
C LEU A 239 0.39 11.36 18.97
N GLY A 240 -0.62 11.65 18.16
CA GLY A 240 -1.49 10.64 17.58
C GLY A 240 -0.74 9.64 16.71
N LEU A 241 0.13 10.10 15.80
CA LEU A 241 0.94 9.24 14.91
C LEU A 241 1.85 8.29 15.71
N LEU A 242 2.55 8.83 16.70
CA LEU A 242 3.55 8.08 17.46
C LEU A 242 2.92 7.09 18.45
N PHE A 243 1.66 7.30 18.83
CA PHE A 243 1.00 6.44 19.81
C PHE A 243 0.90 4.97 19.35
N PRO A 244 0.31 4.63 18.19
CA PRO A 244 0.26 3.24 17.73
C PRO A 244 1.64 2.68 17.40
N ILE A 245 2.58 3.50 16.90
CA ILE A 245 3.96 3.10 16.64
C ILE A 245 4.67 2.74 17.95
N GLY A 246 4.54 3.56 18.98
CA GLY A 246 5.08 3.29 20.29
C GLY A 246 4.49 2.02 20.92
N LEU A 247 3.18 1.83 20.81
CA LEU A 247 2.53 0.58 21.26
C LEU A 247 3.08 -0.64 20.53
N SER A 248 3.31 -0.55 19.22
CA SER A 248 3.90 -1.66 18.46
C SER A 248 5.32 -1.99 18.92
N ILE A 249 6.15 -0.99 19.20
CA ILE A 249 7.51 -1.19 19.74
C ILE A 249 7.43 -1.88 21.11
N ILE A 250 6.58 -1.40 22.02
CA ILE A 250 6.39 -1.99 23.36
C ILE A 250 5.95 -3.46 23.22
N TYR A 251 5.00 -3.73 22.32
CA TYR A 251 4.52 -5.08 22.08
C TYR A 251 5.64 -6.02 21.62
N PHE A 252 6.43 -5.66 20.59
CA PHE A 252 7.51 -6.50 20.10
C PHE A 252 8.66 -6.66 21.10
N VAL A 253 8.95 -5.63 21.90
CA VAL A 253 9.92 -5.72 23.00
C VAL A 253 9.43 -6.72 24.06
N SER A 254 8.14 -6.68 24.43
CA SER A 254 7.57 -7.62 25.40
C SER A 254 7.56 -9.08 24.92
N GLN A 255 7.54 -9.30 23.60
CA GLN A 255 7.65 -10.63 22.96
C GLN A 255 9.11 -11.10 22.76
N GLY A 256 10.11 -10.29 23.14
CA GLY A 256 11.53 -10.57 22.88
C GLY A 256 11.94 -10.37 21.41
N SER A 257 11.09 -9.78 20.57
CA SER A 257 11.32 -9.54 19.13
C SER A 257 11.68 -8.08 18.81
N GLY A 258 11.92 -7.25 19.84
CA GLY A 258 12.06 -5.79 19.65
C GLY A 258 13.20 -5.38 18.72
N GLN A 259 14.39 -6.01 18.87
CA GLN A 259 15.54 -5.72 18.02
C GLN A 259 15.28 -6.16 16.55
N ASP A 260 14.71 -7.33 16.37
CA ASP A 260 14.36 -7.85 15.05
C ASP A 260 13.31 -6.97 14.37
N TYR A 261 12.29 -6.54 15.12
CA TYR A 261 11.28 -5.61 14.59
C TYR A 261 11.88 -4.28 14.14
N LEU A 262 12.77 -3.69 14.96
CA LEU A 262 13.45 -2.45 14.58
C LEU A 262 14.30 -2.65 13.33
N SER A 263 15.05 -3.75 13.25
CA SER A 263 15.96 -4.04 12.15
C SER A 263 15.22 -4.35 10.85
N TYR A 264 14.30 -5.31 10.88
CA TYR A 264 13.62 -5.82 9.67
C TYR A 264 12.36 -5.03 9.33
N GLY A 265 11.50 -4.75 10.30
CA GLY A 265 10.22 -4.10 10.07
C GLY A 265 10.30 -2.58 9.85
N LEU A 266 11.30 -1.90 10.40
CA LEU A 266 11.43 -0.45 10.30
C LEU A 266 12.69 0.01 9.55
N LEU A 267 13.90 -0.32 10.03
CA LEU A 267 15.14 0.24 9.49
C LEU A 267 15.51 -0.30 8.11
N TYR A 268 15.21 -1.56 7.82
CA TYR A 268 15.47 -2.14 6.50
C TYR A 268 14.75 -1.38 5.37
N ASN A 269 13.61 -0.75 5.65
CA ASN A 269 12.89 0.04 4.64
C ASN A 269 13.71 1.21 4.06
N PHE A 270 14.65 1.77 4.83
CA PHE A 270 15.58 2.79 4.32
C PHE A 270 16.56 2.18 3.31
N ARG A 271 17.10 1.00 3.61
CA ARG A 271 17.98 0.26 2.69
C ARG A 271 17.22 -0.20 1.45
N TYR A 272 16.00 -0.71 1.62
CA TYR A 272 15.15 -1.14 0.52
C TYR A 272 14.79 0.02 -0.43
N ALA A 273 14.50 1.20 0.08
CA ALA A 273 14.21 2.39 -0.73
C ALA A 273 15.38 2.84 -1.61
N SER A 274 16.63 2.52 -1.24
CA SER A 274 17.83 2.85 -2.02
C SER A 274 18.42 1.68 -2.82
N SER A 275 17.82 0.49 -2.74
CA SER A 275 18.40 -0.74 -3.28
C SER A 275 18.27 -0.91 -4.81
N TRP A 276 17.42 -0.12 -5.47
CA TRP A 276 17.17 -0.25 -6.90
C TRP A 276 17.27 1.11 -7.61
N GLN A 277 17.98 1.15 -8.72
CA GLN A 277 18.13 2.34 -9.56
C GLN A 277 17.76 1.98 -11.00
N PRO A 278 16.95 2.81 -11.69
CA PRO A 278 16.68 2.60 -13.10
C PRO A 278 17.95 2.82 -13.92
N GLN A 279 18.16 1.99 -14.93
CA GLN A 279 19.28 2.17 -15.87
C GLN A 279 18.93 3.29 -16.84
N LEU A 280 19.38 4.51 -16.55
CA LEU A 280 19.14 5.69 -17.38
C LEU A 280 20.47 6.16 -17.99
N THR A 281 20.45 6.44 -19.29
CA THR A 281 21.64 6.90 -20.01
C THR A 281 21.91 8.40 -19.86
N ASN A 282 20.89 9.17 -19.48
CA ASN A 282 20.99 10.62 -19.31
C ASN A 282 21.32 10.95 -17.84
N PRO A 283 22.47 11.58 -17.53
CA PRO A 283 22.89 11.89 -16.17
C PRO A 283 21.92 12.79 -15.38
N LEU A 284 21.21 13.69 -16.06
CA LEU A 284 20.20 14.53 -15.40
C LEU A 284 19.00 13.70 -14.96
N LEU A 285 18.50 12.79 -15.81
CA LEU A 285 17.41 11.90 -15.44
C LEU A 285 17.85 10.96 -14.32
N GLU A 286 19.05 10.39 -14.38
CA GLU A 286 19.61 9.56 -13.32
C GLU A 286 19.62 10.32 -11.99
N PHE A 287 20.15 11.57 -11.97
CA PHE A 287 20.12 12.42 -10.78
C PHE A 287 18.68 12.65 -10.25
N LEU A 288 17.71 12.90 -11.13
CA LEU A 288 16.32 13.15 -10.71
C LEU A 288 15.66 11.91 -10.04
N PHE A 289 16.17 10.70 -10.32
CA PHE A 289 15.73 9.47 -9.65
C PHE A 289 16.50 9.16 -8.37
N THR A 290 17.55 9.90 -8.04
CA THR A 290 18.18 9.82 -6.71
C THR A 290 17.31 10.45 -5.63
N LEU A 291 17.54 10.11 -4.36
CA LEU A 291 16.82 10.74 -3.25
C LEU A 291 17.02 12.27 -3.19
N PRO A 292 18.25 12.83 -3.37
CA PRO A 292 18.44 14.27 -3.46
C PRO A 292 17.65 14.93 -4.60
N GLY A 293 17.67 14.34 -5.80
CA GLY A 293 16.96 14.86 -6.97
C GLY A 293 15.45 14.90 -6.75
N LYS A 294 14.86 13.81 -6.25
CA LYS A 294 13.43 13.74 -5.89
C LYS A 294 13.06 14.76 -4.80
N THR A 295 13.93 14.90 -3.79
CA THR A 295 13.70 15.88 -2.70
C THR A 295 13.77 17.32 -3.23
N LEU A 296 14.66 17.62 -4.16
CA LEU A 296 14.74 18.94 -4.82
C LEU A 296 13.44 19.25 -5.57
N ILE A 297 12.93 18.29 -6.37
CA ILE A 297 11.67 18.44 -7.10
C ILE A 297 10.51 18.69 -6.12
N LEU A 298 10.37 17.82 -5.10
CA LEU A 298 9.31 17.94 -4.10
C LEU A 298 9.37 19.30 -3.39
N SER A 299 10.55 19.70 -2.91
CA SER A 299 10.74 20.98 -2.21
C SER A 299 10.39 22.17 -3.09
N SER A 300 10.80 22.13 -4.39
CA SER A 300 10.47 23.18 -5.35
C SER A 300 8.96 23.32 -5.58
N ILE A 301 8.25 22.19 -5.70
CA ILE A 301 6.79 22.18 -5.84
C ILE A 301 6.13 22.74 -4.57
N LEU A 302 6.52 22.28 -3.38
CA LEU A 302 5.92 22.71 -2.12
C LEU A 302 6.19 24.18 -1.82
N LEU A 303 7.39 24.70 -2.13
CA LEU A 303 7.70 26.12 -2.02
C LEU A 303 6.86 26.95 -3.00
N GLY A 304 6.75 26.50 -4.25
CA GLY A 304 5.89 27.15 -5.24
C GLY A 304 4.43 27.21 -4.78
N LEU A 305 3.90 26.11 -4.25
CA LEU A 305 2.55 26.07 -3.70
C LEU A 305 2.36 26.99 -2.48
N SER A 306 3.39 27.12 -1.63
CA SER A 306 3.33 27.90 -0.39
C SER A 306 3.29 29.41 -0.64
N PHE A 307 4.11 29.89 -1.57
CA PHE A 307 4.36 31.34 -1.72
C PHE A 307 3.71 31.96 -2.95
N TRP A 308 3.15 31.15 -3.85
CA TRP A 308 2.47 31.69 -5.04
C TRP A 308 1.03 32.05 -4.76
N LYS A 309 0.75 33.35 -4.57
CA LYS A 309 -0.58 33.90 -4.23
C LYS A 309 -1.72 33.60 -5.23
N LYS A 310 -1.42 32.93 -6.35
CA LYS A 310 -2.40 32.59 -7.38
C LYS A 310 -3.15 31.28 -7.11
N TYR A 311 -2.70 30.46 -6.17
CA TYR A 311 -3.34 29.19 -5.84
C TYR A 311 -4.44 29.36 -4.80
N THR A 312 -5.53 28.57 -4.98
CA THR A 312 -6.57 28.46 -3.95
C THR A 312 -6.12 27.48 -2.85
N PRO A 313 -6.62 27.62 -1.60
CA PRO A 313 -6.30 26.64 -0.54
C PRO A 313 -6.64 25.20 -0.94
N ARG A 314 -7.76 24.98 -1.63
CA ARG A 314 -8.14 23.67 -2.15
C ARG A 314 -7.11 23.10 -3.13
N PHE A 315 -6.66 23.92 -4.09
CA PHE A 315 -5.61 23.52 -5.03
C PHE A 315 -4.29 23.21 -4.31
N GLN A 316 -3.89 24.05 -3.34
CA GLN A 316 -2.68 23.83 -2.55
C GLN A 316 -2.72 22.46 -1.83
N PHE A 317 -3.86 22.12 -1.20
CA PHE A 317 -4.05 20.83 -0.54
C PHE A 317 -3.93 19.67 -1.53
N ILE A 318 -4.69 19.71 -2.63
CA ILE A 318 -4.72 18.62 -3.63
C ILE A 318 -3.34 18.45 -4.28
N ALA A 319 -2.71 19.52 -4.72
CA ALA A 319 -1.40 19.49 -5.38
C ALA A 319 -0.27 19.12 -4.40
N GLY A 320 -0.33 19.55 -3.15
CA GLY A 320 0.59 19.14 -2.09
C GLY A 320 0.48 17.66 -1.77
N TRP A 321 -0.76 17.14 -1.67
CA TRP A 321 -0.98 15.71 -1.49
C TRP A 321 -0.45 14.90 -2.68
N PHE A 322 -0.75 15.35 -3.90
CA PHE A 322 -0.23 14.73 -5.12
C PHE A 322 1.31 14.67 -5.13
N ALA A 323 1.98 15.76 -4.80
CA ALA A 323 3.45 15.82 -4.79
C ALA A 323 4.06 14.88 -3.74
N LEU A 324 3.51 14.83 -2.52
CA LEU A 324 3.98 13.94 -1.45
C LEU A 324 3.70 12.46 -1.79
N SER A 325 2.51 12.14 -2.32
CA SER A 325 2.19 10.77 -2.73
C SER A 325 3.05 10.32 -3.91
N LEU A 326 3.30 11.18 -4.90
CA LEU A 326 4.21 10.85 -6.00
C LEU A 326 5.64 10.60 -5.50
N PHE A 327 6.12 11.41 -4.57
CA PHE A 327 7.41 11.19 -3.93
C PHE A 327 7.46 9.83 -3.21
N ALA A 328 6.39 9.47 -2.47
CA ALA A 328 6.26 8.18 -1.80
C ALA A 328 6.34 6.99 -2.79
N VAL A 329 5.58 7.07 -3.87
CA VAL A 329 5.57 6.06 -4.96
C VAL A 329 6.96 5.86 -5.56
N LEU A 330 7.71 6.95 -5.76
CA LEU A 330 9.02 6.93 -6.40
C LEU A 330 10.17 6.66 -5.42
N LEU A 331 9.94 6.46 -4.11
CA LEU A 331 11.03 6.26 -3.14
C LEU A 331 11.94 5.10 -3.51
N SER A 332 11.40 3.94 -3.88
CA SER A 332 12.18 2.75 -4.21
C SER A 332 12.55 2.62 -5.68
N ASN A 333 12.02 3.47 -6.57
CA ASN A 333 12.16 3.41 -8.04
C ASN A 333 11.71 2.07 -8.68
N ARG A 334 11.15 1.13 -7.94
CA ARG A 334 10.77 -0.19 -8.46
C ARG A 334 9.56 -0.09 -9.40
N PRO A 335 9.53 -0.83 -10.51
CA PRO A 335 8.48 -0.77 -11.52
C PRO A 335 7.23 -1.58 -11.14
N TYR A 336 6.74 -1.41 -9.90
CA TYR A 336 5.55 -2.11 -9.43
C TYR A 336 4.30 -1.24 -9.57
N PRO A 337 3.29 -1.66 -10.36
CA PRO A 337 2.08 -0.87 -10.61
C PRO A 337 1.32 -0.50 -9.33
N HIS A 338 1.22 -1.40 -8.35
CA HIS A 338 0.49 -1.16 -7.10
C HIS A 338 1.05 -0.01 -6.25
N TYR A 339 2.31 0.39 -6.42
CA TYR A 339 2.83 1.55 -5.70
C TYR A 339 2.08 2.83 -6.07
N PHE A 340 1.60 2.94 -7.33
CA PHE A 340 0.83 4.08 -7.79
C PHE A 340 -0.57 4.18 -7.17
N ILE A 341 -1.06 3.13 -6.51
CA ILE A 341 -2.32 3.15 -5.75
C ILE A 341 -2.31 4.26 -4.69
N GLN A 342 -1.17 4.50 -4.02
CA GLN A 342 -1.04 5.56 -3.03
C GLN A 342 -1.27 6.97 -3.62
N LEU A 343 -0.99 7.16 -4.91
CA LEU A 343 -1.22 8.43 -5.62
C LEU A 343 -2.69 8.65 -6.00
N VAL A 344 -3.47 7.56 -6.15
CA VAL A 344 -4.82 7.60 -6.73
C VAL A 344 -5.77 8.60 -6.07
N PRO A 345 -5.83 8.76 -4.73
CA PRO A 345 -6.71 9.75 -4.11
C PRO A 345 -6.43 11.17 -4.62
N ALA A 346 -5.17 11.60 -4.53
CA ALA A 346 -4.77 12.93 -4.96
C ALA A 346 -4.91 13.13 -6.47
N PHE A 347 -4.60 12.10 -7.27
CA PHE A 347 -4.79 12.09 -8.72
C PHE A 347 -6.26 12.28 -9.10
N SER A 348 -7.18 11.54 -8.48
CA SER A 348 -8.62 11.65 -8.73
C SER A 348 -9.18 13.03 -8.39
N LEU A 349 -8.73 13.62 -7.29
CA LEU A 349 -9.10 14.99 -6.89
C LEU A 349 -8.52 16.04 -7.87
N LEU A 350 -7.26 15.86 -8.30
CA LEU A 350 -6.59 16.81 -9.19
C LEU A 350 -7.23 16.85 -10.58
N LEU A 351 -7.66 15.69 -11.10
CA LEU A 351 -8.42 15.61 -12.37
C LEU A 351 -9.71 16.45 -12.31
N ILE A 352 -10.46 16.33 -11.21
CA ILE A 352 -11.70 17.07 -11.03
C ILE A 352 -11.43 18.56 -10.82
N GLU A 353 -10.37 18.93 -10.10
CA GLU A 353 -9.94 20.31 -9.93
C GLU A 353 -9.54 20.94 -11.27
N LEU A 354 -8.80 20.21 -12.11
CA LEU A 354 -8.44 20.64 -13.46
C LEU A 354 -9.69 20.86 -14.32
N TRP A 355 -10.60 19.88 -14.36
CA TRP A 355 -11.85 19.99 -15.12
C TRP A 355 -12.71 21.17 -14.68
N GLN A 356 -12.84 21.40 -13.36
CA GLN A 356 -13.55 22.55 -12.82
C GLN A 356 -12.86 23.86 -13.21
N SER A 357 -11.52 23.90 -13.19
CA SER A 357 -10.73 25.08 -13.57
C SER A 357 -10.97 25.52 -15.01
N PHE A 358 -11.08 24.58 -15.93
CA PHE A 358 -11.45 24.87 -17.33
C PHE A 358 -12.87 25.46 -17.46
N ARG A 359 -13.85 24.89 -16.72
CA ARG A 359 -15.25 25.34 -16.83
C ARG A 359 -15.51 26.74 -16.26
N VAL A 360 -14.80 27.12 -15.20
CA VAL A 360 -15.04 28.38 -14.47
C VAL A 360 -14.08 29.48 -14.94
N GLY A 361 -13.21 29.20 -15.92
CA GLY A 361 -12.23 30.18 -16.41
C GLY A 361 -11.19 30.56 -15.37
N MET A 362 -10.75 29.60 -14.53
CA MET A 362 -9.74 29.83 -13.50
C MET A 362 -8.39 30.22 -14.11
N ARG A 363 -7.49 30.76 -13.27
CA ARG A 363 -6.17 31.28 -13.67
C ARG A 363 -5.37 30.24 -14.46
N LYS A 364 -4.88 30.62 -15.65
CA LYS A 364 -4.02 29.76 -16.52
C LYS A 364 -2.91 29.04 -15.75
N THR A 365 -2.34 29.72 -14.74
CA THR A 365 -1.28 29.15 -13.88
C THR A 365 -1.73 27.86 -13.18
N MET A 366 -2.96 27.80 -12.65
CA MET A 366 -3.45 26.58 -11.96
C MET A 366 -3.66 25.44 -12.93
N ILE A 367 -4.16 25.73 -14.12
CA ILE A 367 -4.35 24.74 -15.20
C ILE A 367 -3.00 24.17 -15.61
N LEU A 368 -2.00 25.02 -15.88
CA LEU A 368 -0.67 24.57 -16.28
C LEU A 368 0.03 23.77 -15.17
N SER A 369 -0.11 24.19 -13.91
CA SER A 369 0.45 23.42 -12.77
C SER A 369 -0.23 22.06 -12.59
N ALA A 370 -1.54 21.97 -12.74
CA ALA A 370 -2.26 20.72 -12.67
C ALA A 370 -1.87 19.76 -13.81
N LEU A 371 -1.76 20.27 -15.03
CA LEU A 371 -1.30 19.49 -16.19
C LEU A 371 0.15 19.01 -15.98
N GLY A 372 1.05 19.89 -15.51
CA GLY A 372 2.43 19.53 -15.20
C GLY A 372 2.52 18.41 -14.16
N LEU A 373 1.75 18.50 -13.08
CA LEU A 373 1.70 17.45 -12.06
C LEU A 373 1.16 16.12 -12.64
N LEU A 374 0.08 16.15 -13.42
CA LEU A 374 -0.53 14.93 -13.99
C LEU A 374 0.36 14.23 -15.02
N ILE A 375 1.27 14.96 -15.67
CA ILE A 375 2.24 14.39 -16.62
C ILE A 375 3.38 13.66 -15.89
N LEU A 376 3.79 14.11 -14.69
CA LEU A 376 4.93 13.54 -13.96
C LEU A 376 4.81 12.01 -13.72
N PRO A 377 3.69 11.45 -13.22
CA PRO A 377 3.58 10.01 -13.04
C PRO A 377 3.60 9.23 -14.36
N LEU A 378 3.15 9.81 -15.46
CA LEU A 378 3.21 9.18 -16.79
C LEU A 378 4.65 9.09 -17.28
N ILE A 379 5.42 10.18 -17.13
CA ILE A 379 6.86 10.18 -17.43
C ILE A 379 7.60 9.17 -16.55
N ALA A 380 7.32 9.16 -15.24
CA ALA A 380 7.93 8.23 -14.30
C ALA A 380 7.60 6.76 -14.66
N ALA A 381 6.34 6.46 -14.97
CA ALA A 381 5.91 5.13 -15.39
C ALA A 381 6.63 4.67 -16.68
N GLY A 382 6.80 5.56 -17.66
CA GLY A 382 7.55 5.27 -18.87
C GLY A 382 9.05 5.03 -18.61
N LEU A 383 9.69 5.88 -17.81
CA LEU A 383 11.11 5.75 -17.47
C LEU A 383 11.42 4.51 -16.60
N LEU A 384 10.48 4.11 -15.75
CA LEU A 384 10.57 2.90 -14.95
C LEU A 384 10.16 1.63 -15.71
N ASN A 385 9.73 1.76 -16.98
CA ASN A 385 9.21 0.66 -17.79
C ASN A 385 8.07 -0.12 -17.07
N LEU A 386 7.14 0.63 -16.50
CA LEU A 386 6.00 0.05 -15.79
C LEU A 386 5.12 -0.76 -16.75
N LYS A 387 4.84 -2.00 -16.39
CA LYS A 387 3.97 -2.89 -17.19
C LYS A 387 2.63 -3.08 -16.48
N PRO A 388 1.58 -2.34 -16.89
CA PRO A 388 0.26 -2.50 -16.28
C PRO A 388 -0.41 -3.78 -16.77
N TYR A 389 -1.23 -4.40 -15.92
CA TYR A 389 -2.08 -5.53 -16.32
C TYR A 389 -3.18 -5.07 -17.26
N LEU A 390 -3.42 -5.83 -18.35
CA LEU A 390 -4.44 -5.52 -19.33
C LEU A 390 -5.84 -5.83 -18.77
N THR A 391 -6.57 -4.79 -18.43
CA THR A 391 -7.93 -4.88 -17.84
C THR A 391 -8.89 -5.66 -18.72
N SER A 392 -8.85 -5.46 -20.05
CA SER A 392 -9.69 -6.18 -21.00
C SER A 392 -9.41 -7.68 -21.05
N GLU A 393 -8.15 -8.07 -20.95
CA GLU A 393 -7.73 -9.47 -20.90
C GLU A 393 -8.20 -10.13 -19.61
N TYR A 394 -8.02 -9.50 -18.47
CA TYR A 394 -8.42 -9.99 -17.15
C TYR A 394 -9.93 -10.30 -17.09
N TYR A 395 -10.77 -9.31 -17.41
CA TYR A 395 -12.23 -9.50 -17.41
C TYR A 395 -12.69 -10.42 -18.54
N GLY A 396 -12.01 -10.41 -19.70
CA GLY A 396 -12.27 -11.32 -20.82
C GLY A 396 -12.03 -12.79 -20.46
N LYS A 397 -10.94 -13.11 -19.74
CA LYS A 397 -10.67 -14.47 -19.21
C LYS A 397 -11.75 -14.89 -18.23
N PHE A 398 -12.10 -14.03 -17.28
CA PHE A 398 -13.18 -14.33 -16.33
C PHE A 398 -14.53 -14.57 -17.03
N PHE A 399 -14.88 -13.77 -18.03
CA PHE A 399 -16.10 -13.97 -18.81
C PHE A 399 -16.11 -15.32 -19.53
N LYS A 400 -14.98 -15.74 -20.12
CA LYS A 400 -14.84 -17.07 -20.74
C LYS A 400 -15.03 -18.19 -19.72
N LEU A 401 -14.50 -18.04 -18.51
CA LEU A 401 -14.69 -19.02 -17.44
C LEU A 401 -16.18 -19.17 -17.07
N ILE A 402 -16.87 -18.08 -16.73
CA ILE A 402 -18.29 -18.15 -16.30
C ILE A 402 -19.26 -18.55 -17.40
N THR A 403 -18.86 -18.43 -18.67
CA THR A 403 -19.64 -18.90 -19.83
C THR A 403 -19.27 -20.31 -20.28
N GLY A 404 -18.33 -20.99 -19.57
CA GLY A 404 -17.90 -22.36 -19.87
C GLY A 404 -17.07 -22.49 -21.16
N GLN A 405 -16.49 -21.40 -21.65
CA GLN A 405 -15.60 -21.40 -22.83
C GLN A 405 -14.19 -21.89 -22.50
N ILE A 406 -13.78 -21.80 -21.25
CA ILE A 406 -12.54 -22.34 -20.71
C ILE A 406 -12.83 -23.07 -19.39
N THR A 407 -12.01 -24.03 -19.05
CA THR A 407 -12.05 -24.75 -17.76
C THR A 407 -11.47 -23.91 -16.65
N GLN A 408 -11.66 -24.33 -15.36
CA GLN A 408 -11.02 -23.68 -14.21
C GLN A 408 -9.49 -23.79 -14.31
N ASP A 409 -8.95 -24.92 -14.71
CA ASP A 409 -7.51 -25.13 -14.84
C ASP A 409 -6.90 -24.22 -15.91
N GLU A 410 -7.55 -24.11 -17.10
CA GLU A 410 -7.12 -23.16 -18.14
C GLU A 410 -7.16 -21.70 -17.67
N TYR A 411 -8.15 -21.35 -16.86
CA TYR A 411 -8.23 -20.03 -16.24
C TYR A 411 -7.09 -19.82 -15.26
N ASP A 412 -6.89 -20.75 -14.32
CA ASP A 412 -5.89 -20.64 -13.25
C ASP A 412 -4.46 -20.58 -13.83
N TYR A 413 -4.10 -21.46 -14.76
CA TYR A 413 -2.77 -21.51 -15.37
C TYR A 413 -2.46 -20.30 -16.26
N SER A 414 -3.47 -19.52 -16.61
CA SER A 414 -3.27 -18.30 -17.39
C SER A 414 -2.74 -17.11 -16.59
N PHE A 415 -2.63 -17.21 -15.26
CA PHE A 415 -2.18 -16.09 -14.40
C PHE A 415 -0.66 -16.03 -14.25
N ASP A 416 -0.02 -17.18 -14.04
CA ASP A 416 1.43 -17.28 -13.89
C ASP A 416 1.91 -18.68 -14.24
N THR A 417 3.12 -18.80 -14.77
CA THR A 417 3.72 -20.09 -15.19
C THR A 417 3.95 -21.07 -14.04
N LEU A 418 4.07 -20.57 -12.80
CA LEU A 418 4.25 -21.43 -11.63
C LEU A 418 2.94 -22.04 -11.11
N VAL A 419 1.78 -21.58 -11.55
CA VAL A 419 0.48 -21.98 -10.97
C VAL A 419 0.26 -23.48 -11.14
N GLU A 420 0.40 -24.01 -12.35
CA GLU A 420 0.21 -25.46 -12.61
C GLU A 420 1.12 -26.31 -11.73
N GLY A 421 2.43 -26.06 -11.75
CA GLY A 421 3.40 -26.78 -10.93
C GLY A 421 3.12 -26.64 -9.43
N ASN A 422 2.69 -25.46 -8.97
CA ASN A 422 2.32 -25.23 -7.57
C ASN A 422 1.13 -26.09 -7.13
N TYR A 423 0.09 -26.21 -7.95
CA TYR A 423 -1.09 -27.01 -7.63
C TYR A 423 -0.76 -28.51 -7.61
N GLN A 424 0.06 -28.99 -8.57
CA GLN A 424 0.55 -30.37 -8.58
C GLN A 424 1.46 -30.67 -7.37
N ALA A 425 2.40 -29.78 -7.04
CA ALA A 425 3.25 -29.92 -5.86
C ALA A 425 2.46 -29.88 -4.54
N ALA A 426 1.39 -29.07 -4.49
CA ALA A 426 0.53 -28.97 -3.31
C ALA A 426 -0.16 -30.29 -2.96
N GLU A 427 -0.51 -31.13 -3.93
CA GLU A 427 -1.07 -32.47 -3.69
C GLU A 427 -0.06 -33.37 -2.96
N VAL A 428 1.20 -33.36 -3.40
CA VAL A 428 2.28 -34.08 -2.74
C VAL A 428 2.49 -33.57 -1.32
N ILE A 429 2.57 -32.23 -1.14
CA ILE A 429 2.82 -31.62 0.17
C ILE A 429 1.71 -31.95 1.17
N ARG A 430 0.45 -31.90 0.75
CA ARG A 430 -0.70 -32.25 1.61
C ARG A 430 -0.69 -33.69 2.08
N GLY A 431 -0.12 -34.61 1.27
CA GLY A 431 0.05 -36.02 1.64
C GLY A 431 1.13 -36.26 2.69
N LEU A 432 2.05 -35.34 2.95
CA LEU A 432 3.23 -35.56 3.79
C LEU A 432 3.03 -35.33 5.30
N ASN A 433 1.84 -34.99 5.78
CA ASN A 433 1.58 -34.71 7.21
C ASN A 433 2.68 -33.85 7.87
N GLY A 434 2.99 -32.71 7.29
CA GLY A 434 3.97 -31.75 7.82
C GLY A 434 3.49 -30.30 7.65
N HIS A 435 3.70 -29.45 8.69
CA HIS A 435 3.30 -28.05 8.63
C HIS A 435 4.43 -27.13 8.15
N ARG A 436 5.66 -27.62 8.07
CA ARG A 436 6.85 -26.85 7.68
C ARG A 436 7.59 -27.54 6.55
N ILE A 437 7.89 -26.77 5.51
CA ILE A 437 8.72 -27.16 4.37
C ILE A 437 9.78 -26.07 4.15
N PHE A 438 10.77 -26.33 3.31
CA PHE A 438 11.69 -25.29 2.87
C PHE A 438 11.60 -25.12 1.37
N ILE A 439 11.59 -23.87 0.90
CA ILE A 439 11.63 -23.53 -0.53
C ILE A 439 12.90 -22.69 -0.77
N TRP A 440 13.84 -23.22 -1.54
CA TRP A 440 14.96 -22.46 -2.05
C TRP A 440 14.55 -21.80 -3.36
N GLY A 441 14.23 -20.52 -3.30
CA GLY A 441 13.74 -19.71 -4.41
C GLY A 441 12.64 -18.75 -3.98
N THR A 442 12.04 -18.06 -4.95
CA THR A 442 10.96 -17.11 -4.71
C THR A 442 9.63 -17.69 -5.17
N ASN A 443 9.01 -18.51 -4.32
CA ASN A 443 7.70 -19.11 -4.57
C ASN A 443 6.82 -19.13 -3.30
N PRO A 444 6.44 -17.96 -2.75
CA PRO A 444 5.62 -17.92 -1.54
C PRO A 444 4.19 -18.44 -1.79
N ALA A 445 3.72 -18.48 -3.05
CA ALA A 445 2.40 -19.00 -3.40
C ALA A 445 2.21 -20.46 -2.96
N LEU A 446 3.26 -21.27 -3.04
CA LEU A 446 3.20 -22.67 -2.63
C LEU A 446 3.02 -22.82 -1.11
N TYR A 447 3.66 -21.98 -0.27
CA TYR A 447 3.40 -21.94 1.17
C TYR A 447 1.94 -21.56 1.47
N ALA A 448 1.45 -20.49 0.84
CA ALA A 448 0.10 -19.99 1.07
C ALA A 448 -0.97 -21.00 0.63
N LEU A 449 -0.80 -21.64 -0.54
CA LEU A 449 -1.69 -22.65 -1.10
C LEU A 449 -1.78 -23.91 -0.21
N THR A 450 -0.65 -24.32 0.37
CA THR A 450 -0.57 -25.52 1.22
C THR A 450 -0.78 -25.23 2.70
N GLN A 451 -0.88 -23.97 3.10
CA GLN A 451 -0.93 -23.48 4.48
C GLN A 451 0.27 -24.00 5.33
N THR A 452 1.40 -24.21 4.68
CA THR A 452 2.67 -24.51 5.32
C THR A 452 3.45 -23.24 5.63
N THR A 453 4.44 -23.36 6.51
CA THR A 453 5.37 -22.28 6.84
C THR A 453 6.80 -22.67 6.54
N PRO A 454 7.70 -21.70 6.31
CA PRO A 454 9.10 -22.02 6.05
C PRO A 454 9.77 -22.66 7.29
N THR A 455 10.66 -23.61 7.04
CA THR A 455 11.55 -24.18 8.08
C THR A 455 12.57 -23.16 8.56
N SER A 456 13.06 -22.30 7.66
CA SER A 456 13.80 -21.08 8.03
C SER A 456 12.83 -19.96 8.40
N ARG A 457 13.38 -18.85 8.84
CA ARG A 457 12.57 -17.65 9.13
C ARG A 457 12.16 -16.84 7.90
N PHE A 458 12.66 -17.16 6.70
CA PHE A 458 12.39 -16.40 5.48
C PHE A 458 11.40 -17.11 4.57
N THR A 459 10.47 -16.34 4.03
CA THR A 459 9.44 -16.83 3.08
C THR A 459 9.93 -16.84 1.63
N VAL A 460 11.04 -16.16 1.32
CA VAL A 460 11.62 -16.02 -0.02
C VAL A 460 13.15 -15.96 0.04
N SER A 461 13.81 -16.52 -0.97
CA SER A 461 15.27 -16.61 -1.06
C SER A 461 15.98 -15.26 -1.12
N PHE A 462 15.41 -14.28 -1.79
CA PHE A 462 16.06 -12.97 -1.92
C PHE A 462 16.26 -12.26 -0.56
N HIS A 463 15.43 -12.55 0.46
CA HIS A 463 15.68 -12.05 1.81
C HIS A 463 16.88 -12.76 2.46
N ILE A 464 17.05 -14.06 2.24
CA ILE A 464 18.22 -14.81 2.73
C ILE A 464 19.50 -14.16 2.18
N LYS A 465 19.49 -13.82 0.88
CA LYS A 465 20.59 -13.13 0.21
C LYS A 465 20.82 -11.72 0.76
N ASP A 466 19.76 -10.92 0.84
CA ASP A 466 19.84 -9.52 1.30
C ASP A 466 20.38 -9.39 2.73
N PHE A 467 20.07 -10.36 3.58
CA PHE A 467 20.54 -10.43 4.97
C PHE A 467 21.80 -11.28 5.14
N GLN A 468 22.32 -11.90 4.07
CA GLN A 468 23.50 -12.80 4.08
C GLN A 468 23.35 -13.95 5.10
N ASP A 469 22.16 -14.52 5.19
CA ASP A 469 21.76 -15.45 6.27
C ASP A 469 21.78 -16.94 5.81
N HIS A 470 22.54 -17.28 4.76
CA HIS A 470 22.60 -18.64 4.20
C HIS A 470 23.01 -19.69 5.24
N LEU A 471 24.05 -19.43 6.01
CA LEU A 471 24.56 -20.39 7.00
C LEU A 471 23.57 -20.64 8.13
N ASN A 472 22.97 -19.57 8.69
CA ASN A 472 21.95 -19.73 9.73
C ASN A 472 20.70 -20.43 9.19
N THR A 473 20.31 -20.13 7.94
CA THR A 473 19.22 -20.81 7.26
C THR A 473 19.49 -22.30 7.14
N LEU A 474 20.70 -22.67 6.71
CA LEU A 474 21.09 -24.10 6.63
C LEU A 474 21.08 -24.80 8.00
N GLU A 475 21.58 -24.13 9.05
CA GLU A 475 21.54 -24.70 10.40
C GLU A 475 20.11 -24.90 10.92
N GLN A 476 19.18 -24.01 10.56
CA GLN A 476 17.75 -24.20 10.87
C GLN A 476 17.18 -25.42 10.12
N ILE A 477 17.50 -25.57 8.83
CA ILE A 477 17.08 -26.71 8.02
C ILE A 477 17.64 -28.02 8.59
N LYS A 478 18.92 -28.07 8.94
CA LYS A 478 19.57 -29.24 9.55
C LYS A 478 18.95 -29.64 10.89
N ARG A 479 18.58 -28.66 11.70
CA ARG A 479 17.97 -28.90 13.00
C ARG A 479 16.56 -29.46 12.88
N GLU A 480 15.79 -28.96 11.91
CA GLU A 480 14.38 -29.32 11.76
C GLU A 480 14.15 -30.50 10.82
N MET A 481 15.09 -30.77 9.91
CA MET A 481 15.00 -31.86 8.93
C MET A 481 13.62 -31.95 8.28
N PRO A 482 13.18 -30.92 7.51
CA PRO A 482 11.84 -30.91 6.93
C PRO A 482 11.64 -32.12 6.01
N LYS A 483 10.44 -32.70 6.01
CA LYS A 483 10.12 -33.86 5.14
C LYS A 483 10.28 -33.55 3.66
N LEU A 484 10.18 -32.27 3.28
CA LEU A 484 10.27 -31.82 1.89
C LEU A 484 11.04 -30.51 1.79
N ILE A 485 11.93 -30.47 0.81
CA ILE A 485 12.60 -29.26 0.34
C ILE A 485 12.25 -29.07 -1.14
N VAL A 486 11.82 -27.86 -1.51
CA VAL A 486 11.58 -27.46 -2.89
C VAL A 486 12.74 -26.60 -3.36
N VAL A 487 13.32 -26.91 -4.50
CA VAL A 487 14.36 -26.09 -5.14
C VAL A 487 13.81 -25.55 -6.44
N MET A 488 13.84 -24.19 -6.57
CA MET A 488 13.42 -23.52 -7.81
C MET A 488 14.57 -23.53 -8.81
N ASP A 489 14.32 -23.99 -10.03
CA ASP A 489 15.37 -24.16 -11.06
C ASP A 489 15.89 -22.80 -11.58
N ASN A 490 15.08 -21.75 -11.48
CA ASN A 490 15.40 -20.40 -11.95
C ASN A 490 15.98 -19.48 -10.85
N GLU A 491 16.34 -20.03 -9.66
CA GLU A 491 16.94 -19.22 -8.59
C GLU A 491 18.37 -18.79 -8.99
N PRO A 492 18.62 -17.47 -9.12
CA PRO A 492 19.93 -17.00 -9.59
C PRO A 492 21.01 -17.06 -8.52
N ASP A 493 20.62 -17.10 -7.24
CA ASP A 493 21.55 -17.19 -6.12
C ASP A 493 21.95 -18.64 -5.89
N LYS A 494 23.25 -18.89 -5.69
CA LYS A 494 23.76 -20.26 -5.49
C LYS A 494 23.93 -20.53 -4.01
N PHE A 495 23.49 -21.72 -3.59
CA PHE A 495 23.63 -22.18 -2.21
C PHE A 495 24.29 -23.58 -2.19
N PRO A 496 25.63 -23.65 -2.44
CA PRO A 496 26.34 -24.94 -2.58
C PRO A 496 26.29 -25.81 -1.33
N GLU A 497 26.21 -25.20 -0.14
CA GLU A 497 26.11 -25.92 1.14
C GLU A 497 24.75 -26.62 1.26
N LEU A 498 23.67 -26.00 0.79
CA LEU A 498 22.34 -26.62 0.72
C LEU A 498 22.36 -27.78 -0.26
N GLN A 499 22.97 -27.64 -1.44
CA GLN A 499 23.04 -28.72 -2.41
C GLN A 499 23.77 -29.94 -1.84
N ARG A 500 24.93 -29.76 -1.21
CA ARG A 500 25.64 -30.87 -0.53
C ARG A 500 24.80 -31.51 0.56
N PHE A 501 24.02 -30.74 1.27
CA PHE A 501 23.11 -31.27 2.30
C PHE A 501 21.96 -32.08 1.69
N LEU A 502 21.40 -31.62 0.55
CA LEU A 502 20.39 -32.37 -0.20
C LEU A 502 20.94 -33.71 -0.70
N ASP A 503 22.12 -33.73 -1.30
CA ASP A 503 22.75 -34.93 -1.85
C ASP A 503 22.99 -36.00 -0.77
N LEU A 504 23.17 -35.61 0.50
CA LEU A 504 23.42 -36.53 1.61
C LEU A 504 22.14 -37.04 2.30
N HIS A 505 21.08 -36.26 2.32
CA HIS A 505 19.92 -36.50 3.20
C HIS A 505 18.60 -36.60 2.46
N TYR A 506 18.54 -36.19 1.20
CA TYR A 506 17.31 -36.11 0.43
C TYR A 506 17.49 -36.82 -0.92
N TYR A 507 16.37 -37.15 -1.54
CA TYR A 507 16.36 -37.63 -2.93
C TYR A 507 15.33 -36.86 -3.75
N PRO A 508 15.60 -36.57 -5.04
CA PRO A 508 14.62 -35.94 -5.92
C PRO A 508 13.45 -36.91 -6.15
N ASN A 509 12.24 -36.42 -5.89
CA ASN A 509 11.02 -37.25 -6.03
C ASN A 509 10.20 -36.86 -7.26
N ASN A 510 9.84 -35.58 -7.36
CA ASN A 510 9.07 -35.03 -8.47
C ASN A 510 9.79 -33.79 -9.05
N GLN A 511 9.78 -33.71 -10.36
CA GLN A 511 10.22 -32.52 -11.08
C GLN A 511 9.02 -31.93 -11.85
N TYR A 512 8.73 -30.69 -11.62
CA TYR A 512 7.73 -29.88 -12.34
C TYR A 512 8.44 -28.78 -13.12
N GLU A 513 7.73 -28.11 -14.00
CA GLU A 513 8.30 -26.95 -14.68
C GLU A 513 8.77 -25.91 -13.64
N TYR A 514 10.02 -25.51 -13.67
CA TYR A 514 10.68 -24.56 -12.75
C TYR A 514 10.93 -25.01 -11.31
N MET A 515 10.62 -26.26 -10.89
CA MET A 515 10.94 -26.69 -9.53
C MET A 515 11.16 -28.21 -9.40
N THR A 516 12.04 -28.58 -8.48
CA THR A 516 12.29 -29.97 -8.08
C THR A 516 11.96 -30.15 -6.60
N LEU A 517 11.21 -31.20 -6.29
CA LEU A 517 10.84 -31.60 -4.94
C LEU A 517 11.82 -32.66 -4.41
N TYR A 518 12.43 -32.41 -3.27
CA TYR A 518 13.35 -33.32 -2.58
C TYR A 518 12.69 -33.85 -1.31
N LEU A 519 12.53 -35.19 -1.20
CA LEU A 519 12.01 -35.85 -0.03
C LEU A 519 13.14 -36.34 0.87
N LEU A 520 12.91 -36.24 2.20
CA LEU A 520 13.85 -36.75 3.21
C LEU A 520 14.01 -38.27 3.08
N GLN A 521 15.25 -38.74 3.08
CA GLN A 521 15.55 -40.18 3.11
C GLN A 521 15.24 -40.77 4.50
N GLU A 522 14.45 -41.84 4.56
CA GLU A 522 14.12 -42.49 5.85
C GLU A 522 15.35 -43.17 6.51
N ASN A 523 16.38 -43.55 5.73
CA ASN A 523 17.67 -44.04 6.21
C ASN A 523 18.80 -43.33 5.43
N PRO A 524 19.39 -42.25 5.95
CA PRO A 524 20.53 -41.61 5.30
C PRO A 524 21.73 -42.59 5.27
N ARG A 525 22.35 -42.70 4.08
CA ARG A 525 23.53 -43.54 3.83
C ARG A 525 24.77 -43.01 4.53
#